data_c77bafb3d0b26b71273c430683743e87
#
_entry.id   c77bafb3d0b26b71273c430683743e87
#
_cell.length_a   1.000
_cell.length_b   1.000
_cell.length_c   1.000
_cell.angle_alpha   90.00
_cell.angle_beta   90.00
_cell.angle_gamma   90.00
#
_symmetry.space_group_name_H-M   'P 1'
#
loop_
_entity.id
_entity.type
_entity.pdbx_description
1 polymer ?
#
loop_
_entity_poly.entity_id
_entity_poly.type
_entity_poly.pdbx_seq_one_letter_code
_entity_poly.pdbx_strand_id
1 'polypeptide(L)'
;MSKPTVHSDRTSRKGGARSRSRFLWYALAFVLLALAVCACVRGCRNEIVAGGGEISPPASFPPPKEDEKGDVLVTGYCNCGECCGWEFSWLGFGPPVYTYGAQKGKKKKVGVTARGTEAHLGTVAADPKVFPFGTRLLIPGYGTGVVEDVGGSIKGRHIDIWFPSHQTALNWGRRNLKVVPIPDADASRKGKDGR
;
A
#
# COMPACT_ATOMS: atom_id res chain seq x y z
N MET A 1 -8.75 -21.49 -93.34
CA MET A 1 -8.35 -20.44 -92.35
C MET A 1 -9.42 -20.38 -91.28
N SER A 2 -9.22 -21.11 -90.21
CA SER A 2 -10.20 -21.29 -89.09
C SER A 2 -9.83 -20.41 -87.94
N LYS A 3 -10.77 -19.59 -87.44
CA LYS A 3 -10.62 -18.77 -86.19
C LYS A 3 -10.87 -19.64 -84.99
N PRO A 4 -10.11 -19.49 -83.90
CA PRO A 4 -10.40 -20.13 -82.62
C PRO A 4 -11.40 -19.30 -81.82
N THR A 5 -12.38 -20.00 -81.26
CA THR A 5 -13.40 -19.51 -80.33
C THR A 5 -12.82 -19.38 -78.95
N VAL A 6 -13.00 -18.19 -78.31
CA VAL A 6 -12.58 -17.93 -76.93
C VAL A 6 -13.71 -18.31 -75.96
N HIS A 7 -13.48 -19.33 -75.13
CA HIS A 7 -14.37 -19.71 -74.03
C HIS A 7 -14.10 -18.80 -72.80
N SER A 8 -15.09 -18.02 -72.40
CA SER A 8 -15.10 -17.21 -71.23
C SER A 8 -15.52 -18.07 -70.03
N ASP A 9 -14.57 -18.40 -69.18
CA ASP A 9 -14.82 -19.10 -67.96
C ASP A 9 -15.15 -18.09 -66.83
N ARG A 10 -16.41 -18.10 -66.39
CA ARG A 10 -16.95 -17.21 -65.34
C ARG A 10 -16.91 -17.94 -64.01
N THR A 11 -15.76 -17.93 -63.35
CA THR A 11 -15.65 -18.45 -61.98
C THR A 11 -16.34 -17.53 -60.97
N SER A 12 -17.45 -18.02 -60.46
CA SER A 12 -18.24 -17.42 -59.36
C SER A 12 -17.49 -17.36 -58.06
N ARG A 13 -17.12 -16.18 -57.60
CA ARG A 13 -16.62 -15.93 -56.24
C ARG A 13 -17.79 -15.91 -55.24
N LYS A 14 -18.13 -17.05 -54.66
CA LYS A 14 -18.94 -17.18 -53.44
C LYS A 14 -18.00 -17.53 -52.28
N GLY A 15 -17.60 -16.56 -51.46
CA GLY A 15 -16.74 -16.86 -50.30
C GLY A 15 -16.37 -15.63 -49.51
N GLY A 16 -17.32 -14.93 -48.89
CA GLY A 16 -16.98 -13.76 -48.10
C GLY A 16 -17.87 -13.42 -46.89
N ALA A 17 -19.00 -14.09 -46.72
CA ALA A 17 -20.00 -13.71 -45.71
C ALA A 17 -19.93 -14.49 -44.39
N ARG A 18 -19.26 -15.65 -44.35
CA ARG A 18 -19.24 -16.50 -43.13
C ARG A 18 -18.14 -16.16 -42.09
N SER A 19 -17.16 -15.35 -42.44
CA SER A 19 -16.06 -15.00 -41.55
C SER A 19 -16.43 -13.86 -40.57
N ARG A 20 -17.21 -12.89 -41.04
CA ARG A 20 -17.56 -11.70 -40.22
C ARG A 20 -18.48 -12.01 -39.03
N SER A 21 -19.39 -12.98 -39.17
CA SER A 21 -20.31 -13.35 -38.10
C SER A 21 -19.59 -14.05 -36.94
N ARG A 22 -18.59 -14.88 -37.24
CA ARG A 22 -17.81 -15.59 -36.20
C ARG A 22 -16.97 -14.64 -35.36
N PHE A 23 -16.38 -13.60 -35.95
CA PHE A 23 -15.64 -12.57 -35.24
C PHE A 23 -16.54 -11.74 -34.30
N LEU A 24 -17.75 -11.39 -34.75
CA LEU A 24 -18.71 -10.70 -33.88
C LEU A 24 -19.14 -11.55 -32.68
N TRP A 25 -19.34 -12.86 -32.87
CA TRP A 25 -19.69 -13.76 -31.78
C TRP A 25 -18.57 -13.92 -30.77
N TYR A 26 -17.30 -14.00 -31.18
CA TYR A 26 -16.16 -14.04 -30.28
C TYR A 26 -15.99 -12.72 -29.53
N ALA A 27 -16.17 -11.58 -30.17
CA ALA A 27 -16.12 -10.27 -29.54
C ALA A 27 -17.22 -10.11 -28.48
N LEU A 28 -18.45 -10.55 -28.80
CA LEU A 28 -19.56 -10.50 -27.83
C LEU A 28 -19.33 -11.44 -26.65
N ALA A 29 -18.82 -12.65 -26.90
CA ALA A 29 -18.48 -13.62 -25.85
C ALA A 29 -17.37 -13.07 -24.90
N PHE A 30 -16.37 -12.38 -25.46
CA PHE A 30 -15.29 -11.75 -24.70
C PHE A 30 -15.82 -10.62 -23.81
N VAL A 31 -16.72 -9.78 -24.33
CA VAL A 31 -17.34 -8.70 -23.55
C VAL A 31 -18.22 -9.26 -22.43
N LEU A 32 -19.00 -10.30 -22.70
CA LEU A 32 -19.82 -10.94 -21.68
C LEU A 32 -18.98 -11.64 -20.59
N LEU A 33 -17.89 -12.28 -20.99
CA LEU A 33 -16.94 -12.87 -20.03
C LEU A 33 -16.27 -11.82 -19.17
N ALA A 34 -15.84 -10.69 -19.75
CA ALA A 34 -15.26 -9.57 -19.03
C ALA A 34 -16.25 -8.95 -18.04
N LEU A 35 -17.52 -8.81 -18.43
CA LEU A 35 -18.60 -8.32 -17.55
C LEU A 35 -18.90 -9.31 -16.42
N ALA A 36 -18.90 -10.62 -16.69
CA ALA A 36 -19.10 -11.65 -15.67
C ALA A 36 -17.95 -11.67 -14.66
N VAL A 37 -16.69 -11.57 -15.12
CA VAL A 37 -15.52 -11.47 -14.25
C VAL A 37 -15.57 -10.20 -13.42
N CYS A 38 -15.98 -9.07 -14.00
CA CYS A 38 -16.13 -7.81 -13.28
C CYS A 38 -17.25 -7.87 -12.23
N ALA A 39 -18.34 -8.58 -12.50
CA ALA A 39 -19.44 -8.81 -11.55
C ALA A 39 -19.00 -9.75 -10.40
N CYS A 40 -18.24 -10.81 -10.70
CA CYS A 40 -17.67 -11.71 -9.69
C CYS A 40 -16.69 -10.96 -8.77
N VAL A 41 -15.81 -10.11 -9.32
CA VAL A 41 -14.86 -9.32 -8.55
C VAL A 41 -15.59 -8.29 -7.65
N ARG A 42 -16.71 -7.73 -8.10
CA ARG A 42 -17.55 -6.85 -7.28
C ARG A 42 -18.34 -7.60 -6.21
N GLY A 43 -18.80 -8.83 -6.49
CA GLY A 43 -19.50 -9.69 -5.52
C GLY A 43 -18.60 -10.21 -4.40
N CYS A 44 -17.33 -10.51 -4.68
CA CYS A 44 -16.37 -10.99 -3.66
C CYS A 44 -15.86 -9.92 -2.69
N ARG A 45 -16.23 -8.64 -2.84
CA ARG A 45 -15.86 -7.60 -1.88
C ARG A 45 -16.75 -7.49 -0.65
N ASN A 46 -17.87 -8.17 -0.62
CA ASN A 46 -18.88 -8.01 0.46
C ASN A 46 -19.00 -9.17 1.44
N GLU A 47 -18.21 -10.23 1.33
CA GLU A 47 -18.32 -11.36 2.24
C GLU A 47 -16.99 -11.84 2.82
N ILE A 48 -16.22 -10.93 3.40
CA ILE A 48 -15.22 -11.33 4.39
C ILE A 48 -15.36 -10.34 5.54
N VAL A 49 -16.21 -10.63 6.49
CA VAL A 49 -16.04 -10.36 7.93
C VAL A 49 -17.20 -10.97 8.71
N ALA A 50 -16.99 -12.10 9.34
CA ALA A 50 -17.67 -12.42 10.57
C ALA A 50 -16.69 -13.23 11.44
N GLY A 51 -16.15 -12.62 12.48
CA GLY A 51 -15.49 -13.35 13.55
C GLY A 51 -14.03 -12.97 13.83
N GLY A 52 -13.76 -11.72 14.10
CA GLY A 52 -12.56 -11.26 14.78
C GLY A 52 -12.86 -9.86 15.26
N GLY A 53 -12.77 -9.60 16.56
CA GLY A 53 -12.99 -8.25 17.11
C GLY A 53 -11.99 -7.27 16.55
N GLU A 54 -12.26 -6.76 15.37
CA GLU A 54 -11.51 -5.70 14.74
C GLU A 54 -11.78 -4.43 15.55
N ILE A 55 -10.78 -4.01 16.33
CA ILE A 55 -10.77 -2.67 16.91
C ILE A 55 -10.64 -1.72 15.73
N SER A 56 -11.78 -1.34 15.15
CA SER A 56 -11.80 -0.30 14.11
C SER A 56 -11.20 0.95 14.73
N PRO A 57 -10.14 1.51 14.14
CA PRO A 57 -9.59 2.75 14.64
C PRO A 57 -10.67 3.83 14.64
N PRO A 58 -10.73 4.72 15.65
CA PRO A 58 -11.77 5.72 15.76
C PRO A 58 -11.83 6.57 14.49
N ALA A 59 -13.04 6.92 14.05
CA ALA A 59 -13.27 7.76 12.86
C ALA A 59 -12.58 9.12 12.96
N SER A 60 -12.27 9.57 14.19
CA SER A 60 -11.46 10.76 14.47
C SER A 60 -10.70 10.58 15.78
N PHE A 61 -9.49 11.10 15.83
CA PHE A 61 -8.72 11.17 17.08
C PHE A 61 -9.03 12.51 17.77
N PRO A 62 -9.33 12.53 19.08
CA PRO A 62 -9.54 13.77 19.80
C PRO A 62 -8.28 14.64 19.73
N PRO A 63 -8.40 15.97 19.83
CA PRO A 63 -7.25 16.85 19.94
C PRO A 63 -6.43 16.49 21.20
N PRO A 64 -5.09 16.64 21.16
CA PRO A 64 -4.26 16.38 22.32
C PRO A 64 -4.62 17.34 23.46
N LYS A 65 -4.63 16.82 24.68
CA LYS A 65 -4.81 17.63 25.88
C LYS A 65 -3.61 18.58 26.06
N GLU A 66 -3.76 19.60 26.89
CA GLU A 66 -2.71 20.62 27.06
C GLU A 66 -1.41 20.03 27.65
N ASP A 67 -1.51 19.08 28.58
CA ASP A 67 -0.40 18.34 29.19
C ASP A 67 0.26 17.31 28.24
N GLU A 68 -0.42 16.95 27.15
CA GLU A 68 0.10 16.07 26.10
C GLU A 68 0.85 16.81 25.00
N LYS A 69 0.74 18.13 24.92
CA LYS A 69 1.46 18.96 23.96
C LYS A 69 2.96 18.94 24.20
N GLY A 70 3.73 18.90 23.13
CA GLY A 70 5.18 18.81 23.20
C GLY A 70 5.87 19.24 21.90
N ASP A 71 7.14 18.92 21.80
CA ASP A 71 8.04 19.36 20.73
C ASP A 71 8.33 18.27 19.68
N VAL A 72 7.74 17.08 19.81
CA VAL A 72 7.86 16.02 18.81
C VAL A 72 6.69 16.14 17.85
N LEU A 73 6.97 16.37 16.56
CA LEU A 73 5.97 16.29 15.53
C LEU A 73 5.62 14.82 15.26
N VAL A 74 4.35 14.48 15.40
CA VAL A 74 3.82 13.13 15.17
C VAL A 74 2.84 13.17 14.00
N THR A 75 3.14 12.39 12.97
CA THR A 75 2.28 12.19 11.79
C THR A 75 1.89 10.73 11.67
N GLY A 76 0.97 10.42 10.76
CA GLY A 76 0.53 9.04 10.52
C GLY A 76 0.79 8.59 9.10
N TYR A 77 1.16 7.32 8.91
CA TYR A 77 1.32 6.69 7.60
C TYR A 77 0.68 5.30 7.54
N CYS A 78 0.51 4.76 6.34
CA CYS A 78 0.09 3.39 6.09
C CYS A 78 0.92 2.78 4.96
N ASN A 79 0.66 1.54 4.60
CA ASN A 79 1.40 0.83 3.55
C ASN A 79 1.05 1.25 2.11
N CYS A 80 0.17 2.24 1.89
CA CYS A 80 -0.22 2.66 0.54
C CYS A 80 0.89 3.36 -0.25
N GLY A 81 0.70 3.48 -1.56
CA GLY A 81 1.66 4.12 -2.46
C GLY A 81 1.90 5.59 -2.15
N GLU A 82 0.87 6.32 -1.71
CA GLU A 82 0.97 7.74 -1.34
C GLU A 82 1.84 7.95 -0.10
N CYS A 83 1.61 7.17 0.96
CA CYS A 83 2.40 7.26 2.19
C CYS A 83 3.84 6.76 2.00
N CYS A 84 4.01 5.67 1.26
CA CYS A 84 5.28 4.94 1.19
C CYS A 84 6.02 5.09 -0.14
N GLY A 85 5.53 5.93 -1.06
CA GLY A 85 6.19 6.27 -2.31
C GLY A 85 6.45 5.07 -3.21
N TRP A 86 5.39 4.33 -3.55
CA TRP A 86 5.47 3.24 -4.49
C TRP A 86 4.24 3.19 -5.41
N GLU A 87 4.42 2.58 -6.56
CA GLU A 87 3.38 2.30 -7.54
C GLU A 87 3.59 0.92 -8.16
N PHE A 88 2.56 0.38 -8.79
CA PHE A 88 2.74 -0.83 -9.59
C PHE A 88 3.44 -0.47 -10.90
N SER A 89 4.52 -1.18 -11.21
CA SER A 89 5.22 -1.03 -12.48
C SER A 89 4.33 -1.54 -13.64
N TRP A 90 4.65 -1.10 -14.86
CA TRP A 90 4.02 -1.54 -16.09
C TRP A 90 2.48 -1.50 -16.06
N LEU A 91 1.90 -0.28 -16.21
CA LEU A 91 0.45 -0.04 -16.32
C LEU A 91 -0.38 -0.63 -15.16
N GLY A 92 0.18 -0.79 -13.98
CA GLY A 92 -0.54 -1.29 -12.80
C GLY A 92 -0.56 -2.81 -12.62
N PHE A 93 0.10 -3.58 -13.50
CA PHE A 93 0.11 -5.04 -13.45
C PHE A 93 1.44 -5.65 -12.95
N GLY A 94 2.50 -4.85 -12.90
CA GLY A 94 3.83 -5.32 -12.45
C GLY A 94 4.03 -5.26 -10.95
N PRO A 95 5.21 -5.66 -10.46
CA PRO A 95 5.53 -5.57 -9.03
C PRO A 95 5.60 -4.11 -8.57
N PRO A 96 5.36 -3.83 -7.26
CA PRO A 96 5.52 -2.51 -6.70
C PRO A 96 6.97 -2.03 -6.81
N VAL A 97 7.15 -0.78 -7.21
CA VAL A 97 8.45 -0.12 -7.38
C VAL A 97 8.45 1.23 -6.66
N TYR A 98 9.62 1.69 -6.22
CA TYR A 98 9.77 3.01 -5.64
C TYR A 98 9.52 4.11 -6.68
N THR A 99 8.75 5.14 -6.33
CA THR A 99 8.41 6.28 -7.20
C THR A 99 9.43 7.41 -7.16
N TYR A 100 10.24 7.51 -6.10
CA TYR A 100 11.22 8.58 -5.89
C TYR A 100 12.47 8.13 -5.11
N GLY A 101 13.44 9.05 -4.99
CA GLY A 101 14.69 8.85 -4.26
C GLY A 101 15.68 7.94 -5.01
N ALA A 102 16.77 7.57 -4.33
CA ALA A 102 17.86 6.76 -4.89
C ALA A 102 17.43 5.32 -5.27
N GLN A 103 16.25 4.89 -4.84
CA GLN A 103 15.69 3.57 -5.13
C GLN A 103 14.65 3.59 -6.25
N LYS A 104 14.37 4.76 -6.86
CA LYS A 104 13.36 4.88 -7.92
C LYS A 104 13.48 3.79 -8.97
N GLY A 105 12.35 3.16 -9.30
CA GLY A 105 12.25 2.06 -10.27
C GLY A 105 12.68 0.68 -9.77
N LYS A 106 13.30 0.58 -8.57
CA LYS A 106 13.63 -0.72 -7.98
C LYS A 106 12.40 -1.33 -7.28
N LYS A 107 12.34 -2.66 -7.24
CA LYS A 107 11.26 -3.38 -6.55
C LYS A 107 11.19 -2.99 -5.07
N LYS A 108 9.99 -2.69 -4.59
CA LYS A 108 9.72 -2.37 -3.19
C LYS A 108 8.98 -3.54 -2.51
N LYS A 109 9.43 -3.90 -1.32
CA LYS A 109 8.67 -4.76 -0.42
C LYS A 109 7.70 -3.89 0.37
N VAL A 110 6.42 -3.89 -0.03
CA VAL A 110 5.37 -3.11 0.63
C VAL A 110 5.07 -3.71 2.00
N GLY A 111 4.89 -2.85 3.02
CA GLY A 111 4.60 -3.29 4.39
C GLY A 111 5.79 -3.82 5.17
N VAL A 112 7.01 -3.74 4.62
CA VAL A 112 8.24 -4.14 5.33
C VAL A 112 9.00 -2.90 5.75
N THR A 113 9.31 -2.81 7.06
CA THR A 113 10.04 -1.71 7.69
C THR A 113 11.53 -1.72 7.31
N ALA A 114 12.24 -0.67 7.65
CA ALA A 114 13.69 -0.58 7.45
C ALA A 114 14.47 -1.64 8.27
N ARG A 115 13.91 -2.13 9.39
CA ARG A 115 14.48 -3.25 10.16
C ARG A 115 14.17 -4.63 9.56
N GLY A 116 13.31 -4.71 8.55
CA GLY A 116 12.90 -5.96 7.92
C GLY A 116 11.72 -6.64 8.62
N THR A 117 11.10 -6.01 9.61
CA THR A 117 9.86 -6.46 10.26
C THR A 117 8.65 -6.07 9.41
N GLU A 118 7.52 -6.73 9.61
CA GLU A 118 6.25 -6.30 9.03
C GLU A 118 5.71 -5.09 9.79
N ALA A 119 5.25 -4.07 9.07
CA ALA A 119 4.67 -2.88 9.67
C ALA A 119 3.29 -3.20 10.27
N HIS A 120 3.07 -2.79 11.52
CA HIS A 120 1.88 -3.07 12.31
C HIS A 120 1.56 -1.92 13.28
N LEU A 121 0.42 -1.99 13.97
CA LEU A 121 0.13 -1.03 15.04
C LEU A 121 1.23 -1.08 16.11
N GLY A 122 1.84 0.09 16.38
CA GLY A 122 3.02 0.20 17.21
C GLY A 122 4.32 0.40 16.43
N THR A 123 4.34 0.20 15.11
CA THR A 123 5.52 0.55 14.29
C THR A 123 5.67 2.07 14.18
N VAL A 124 6.87 2.57 14.42
CA VAL A 124 7.24 3.99 14.32
C VAL A 124 8.39 4.16 13.35
N ALA A 125 8.23 5.07 12.39
CA ALA A 125 9.33 5.59 11.59
C ALA A 125 9.90 6.85 12.25
N ALA A 126 11.22 6.92 12.36
CA ALA A 126 11.91 8.04 13.02
C ALA A 126 13.29 8.31 12.41
N ASP A 127 13.90 9.40 12.79
CA ASP A 127 15.33 9.65 12.55
C ASP A 127 16.18 8.83 13.54
N PRO A 128 16.98 7.83 13.07
CA PRO A 128 17.77 6.99 13.98
C PRO A 128 18.85 7.75 14.77
N LYS A 129 19.17 8.98 14.36
CA LYS A 129 20.10 9.86 15.09
C LYS A 129 19.47 10.45 16.36
N VAL A 130 18.14 10.57 16.38
CA VAL A 130 17.37 11.13 17.53
C VAL A 130 16.69 10.01 18.30
N PHE A 131 16.08 9.07 17.60
CA PHE A 131 15.39 7.91 18.15
C PHE A 131 15.98 6.64 17.51
N PRO A 132 16.98 6.01 18.12
CA PRO A 132 17.60 4.79 17.59
C PRO A 132 16.58 3.66 17.38
N PHE A 133 16.88 2.77 16.45
CA PHE A 133 16.06 1.56 16.24
C PHE A 133 15.90 0.76 17.53
N GLY A 134 14.68 0.27 17.78
CA GLY A 134 14.31 -0.45 18.98
C GLY A 134 13.86 0.45 20.13
N THR A 135 14.06 1.77 20.04
CA THR A 135 13.55 2.70 21.08
C THR A 135 12.04 2.55 21.19
N ARG A 136 11.56 2.32 22.40
CA ARG A 136 10.14 2.30 22.74
C ARG A 136 9.69 3.68 23.11
N LEU A 137 8.57 4.13 22.56
CA LEU A 137 8.04 5.47 22.75
C LEU A 137 6.61 5.40 23.27
N LEU A 138 6.29 6.14 24.32
CA LEU A 138 4.90 6.40 24.73
C LEU A 138 4.41 7.64 23.98
N ILE A 139 3.37 7.46 23.18
CA ILE A 139 2.82 8.49 22.29
C ILE A 139 1.38 8.77 22.72
N PRO A 140 1.08 9.97 23.23
CA PRO A 140 -0.27 10.33 23.66
C PRO A 140 -1.30 10.12 22.55
N GLY A 141 -2.44 9.48 22.89
CA GLY A 141 -3.51 9.19 21.94
C GLY A 141 -3.28 8.02 20.98
N TYR A 142 -2.04 7.48 20.93
CA TYR A 142 -1.70 6.30 20.11
C TYR A 142 -1.34 5.08 20.97
N GLY A 143 -0.60 5.29 22.04
CA GLY A 143 -0.08 4.22 22.89
C GLY A 143 1.42 4.03 22.75
N THR A 144 1.90 2.80 22.98
CA THR A 144 3.32 2.48 22.87
C THR A 144 3.69 2.10 21.43
N GLY A 145 4.78 2.70 20.91
CA GLY A 145 5.37 2.34 19.63
C GLY A 145 6.84 1.97 19.76
N VAL A 146 7.36 1.27 18.74
CA VAL A 146 8.77 0.88 18.63
C VAL A 146 9.34 1.45 17.33
N VAL A 147 10.51 2.05 17.40
CA VAL A 147 11.20 2.58 16.23
C VAL A 147 11.77 1.41 15.42
N GLU A 148 11.16 1.14 14.29
CA GLU A 148 11.51 0.04 13.38
C GLU A 148 11.67 0.49 11.94
N ASP A 149 11.23 1.71 11.63
CA ASP A 149 11.23 2.22 10.26
C ASP A 149 11.92 3.58 10.14
N VAL A 150 12.15 4.01 8.91
CA VAL A 150 12.71 5.31 8.58
C VAL A 150 11.96 5.92 7.41
N GLY A 151 11.81 7.25 7.41
CA GLY A 151 11.25 7.99 6.29
C GLY A 151 12.26 8.99 5.72
N GLY A 152 12.21 9.21 4.40
CA GLY A 152 13.07 10.19 3.74
C GLY A 152 12.89 11.60 4.29
N SER A 153 11.65 11.98 4.59
CA SER A 153 11.24 13.26 5.17
C SER A 153 11.16 13.26 6.70
N ILE A 154 11.32 12.11 7.36
CA ILE A 154 11.24 11.99 8.82
C ILE A 154 12.62 12.25 9.41
N LYS A 155 12.85 13.49 9.91
CA LYS A 155 14.15 13.97 10.41
C LYS A 155 13.99 14.70 11.73
N GLY A 156 15.02 14.61 12.57
CA GLY A 156 15.05 15.28 13.84
C GLY A 156 13.95 14.80 14.80
N ARG A 157 13.25 15.72 15.42
CA ARG A 157 12.13 15.43 16.35
C ARG A 157 10.79 15.25 15.62
N HIS A 158 10.80 14.55 14.49
CA HIS A 158 9.64 14.13 13.72
C HIS A 158 9.57 12.61 13.72
N ILE A 159 8.42 12.06 14.09
CA ILE A 159 8.12 10.63 14.00
C ILE A 159 6.84 10.42 13.19
N ASP A 160 6.75 9.27 12.56
CA ASP A 160 5.59 8.86 11.75
C ASP A 160 5.10 7.51 12.27
N ILE A 161 3.83 7.42 12.66
CA ILE A 161 3.25 6.24 13.28
C ILE A 161 2.37 5.49 12.29
N TRP A 162 2.47 4.16 12.32
CA TRP A 162 1.77 3.33 11.36
C TRP A 162 0.29 3.14 11.69
N PHE A 163 -0.54 3.16 10.66
CA PHE A 163 -1.97 2.86 10.72
C PHE A 163 -2.37 1.85 9.64
N PRO A 164 -3.41 1.02 9.86
CA PRO A 164 -3.83 0.00 8.90
C PRO A 164 -4.44 0.58 7.61
N SER A 165 -4.93 1.83 7.65
CA SER A 165 -5.54 2.48 6.50
C SER A 165 -5.05 3.92 6.29
N HIS A 166 -5.09 4.36 5.03
CA HIS A 166 -4.77 5.76 4.68
C HIS A 166 -5.71 6.75 5.36
N GLN A 167 -7.00 6.44 5.41
CA GLN A 167 -7.99 7.30 6.05
C GLN A 167 -7.72 7.48 7.54
N THR A 168 -7.32 6.42 8.24
CA THR A 168 -6.96 6.51 9.67
C THR A 168 -5.71 7.37 9.88
N ALA A 169 -4.70 7.22 9.02
CA ALA A 169 -3.51 8.05 9.05
C ALA A 169 -3.84 9.54 8.81
N LEU A 170 -4.74 9.83 7.86
CA LEU A 170 -5.23 11.19 7.63
C LEU A 170 -6.02 11.75 8.82
N ASN A 171 -6.86 10.93 9.45
CA ASN A 171 -7.64 11.33 10.63
C ASN A 171 -6.76 11.63 11.84
N TRP A 172 -5.59 10.98 11.95
CA TRP A 172 -4.59 11.34 12.95
C TRP A 172 -4.05 12.76 12.73
N GLY A 173 -3.73 13.10 11.50
CA GLY A 173 -3.22 14.40 11.09
C GLY A 173 -1.79 14.67 11.55
N ARG A 174 -1.51 15.92 11.90
CA ARG A 174 -0.19 16.41 12.37
C ARG A 174 -0.34 16.95 13.78
N ARG A 175 0.42 16.41 14.74
CA ARG A 175 0.32 16.75 16.16
C ARG A 175 1.68 16.98 16.75
N ASN A 176 1.83 18.05 17.53
CA ASN A 176 3.01 18.25 18.36
C ASN A 176 2.73 17.67 19.76
N LEU A 177 3.41 16.58 20.10
CA LEU A 177 3.13 15.78 21.29
C LEU A 177 4.35 15.64 22.20
N LYS A 178 4.09 15.44 23.48
CA LYS A 178 5.09 15.07 24.49
C LYS A 178 5.33 13.56 24.42
N VAL A 179 6.20 13.14 23.50
CA VAL A 179 6.58 11.73 23.34
C VAL A 179 7.65 11.37 24.35
N VAL A 180 7.44 10.28 25.10
CA VAL A 180 8.34 9.85 26.18
C VAL A 180 9.01 8.53 25.81
N PRO A 181 10.35 8.46 25.74
CA PRO A 181 11.05 7.19 25.62
C PRO A 181 10.82 6.32 26.85
N ILE A 182 10.46 5.06 26.63
CA ILE A 182 10.28 4.07 27.69
C ILE A 182 11.60 3.29 27.82
N PRO A 183 12.25 3.27 28.98
CA PRO A 183 13.45 2.47 29.19
C PRO A 183 13.16 0.98 28.97
N ASP A 184 14.07 0.27 28.31
CA ASP A 184 13.99 -1.18 28.20
C ASP A 184 14.15 -1.79 29.60
N ALA A 185 13.20 -2.63 30.02
CA ALA A 185 13.25 -3.30 31.32
C ALA A 185 14.50 -4.20 31.46
N ASP A 186 15.11 -4.63 30.36
CA ASP A 186 16.34 -5.43 30.36
C ASP A 186 17.63 -4.61 30.50
N ALA A 187 17.63 -3.32 30.20
CA ALA A 187 18.79 -2.47 30.40
C ALA A 187 19.14 -2.29 31.90
N SER A 188 18.13 -2.37 32.77
CA SER A 188 18.32 -2.31 34.21
C SER A 188 18.89 -3.59 34.84
N ARG A 189 18.83 -4.74 34.15
CA ARG A 189 19.40 -6.01 34.63
C ARG A 189 20.88 -6.15 34.31
N LYS A 190 21.34 -5.60 33.19
CA LYS A 190 22.75 -5.70 32.77
C LYS A 190 23.71 -4.84 33.58
N GLY A 191 23.21 -3.85 34.35
CA GLY A 191 24.03 -2.98 35.19
C GLY A 191 24.30 -3.52 36.63
N LYS A 192 23.71 -4.68 37.02
CA LYS A 192 23.86 -5.22 38.38
C LYS A 192 24.83 -6.40 38.51
N ASP A 193 25.25 -7.02 37.41
CA ASP A 193 26.17 -8.17 37.45
C ASP A 193 27.64 -7.81 37.11
N GLY A 194 27.98 -6.55 37.15
CA GLY A 194 29.33 -6.05 36.91
C GLY A 194 29.97 -5.38 38.11
N ARG A 195 29.98 -6.06 39.27
CA ARG A 195 30.90 -5.75 40.41
C ARG A 195 31.36 -7.01 41.03
#